data_d1b8e751fd2164c73bfc07aea04c47c9
#
_entry.id   d1b8e751fd2164c73bfc07aea04c47c9
#
_cell.length_a   1.000
_cell.length_b   1.000
_cell.length_c   1.000
_cell.angle_alpha   90.00
_cell.angle_beta   90.00
_cell.angle_gamma   90.00
#
_symmetry.space_group_name_H-M   'P 1'
#
loop_
_entity.id
_entity.type
_entity.pdbx_description
1 polymer ?
#
loop_
_entity_poly.entity_id
_entity_poly.type
_entity_poly.pdbx_seq_one_letter_code
_entity_poly.pdbx_strand_id
1 'polypeptide(L)'
;MLCVECGAAMRRTDEPITDVYKNEEITVEGIPHYKCDACGETVMDADALGKWATAADEAYRKQHGLLTPAEIAKLRKSLGMTQAEFQKILGVKSPTASRWETGAVIQTETANKLMVLMRNVPCVVDELKAMEEIGRPAAGCIVRSGSWTIPSNQYGIEGSVRYVEQ
;
A
#
# COMPACT_ATOMS: atom_id res chain seq x y z
N MET A 1 24.07 19.10 -20.81
CA MET A 1 23.32 20.34 -20.57
C MET A 1 24.03 21.16 -19.50
N LEU A 2 23.68 22.43 -19.33
CA LEU A 2 24.19 23.26 -18.24
C LEU A 2 23.23 23.22 -17.04
N CYS A 3 23.78 23.24 -15.84
CA CYS A 3 23.02 23.31 -14.60
C CYS A 3 22.32 24.67 -14.48
N VAL A 4 21.03 24.66 -14.12
CA VAL A 4 20.21 25.86 -13.98
C VAL A 4 20.58 26.68 -12.74
N GLU A 5 21.17 26.05 -11.72
CA GLU A 5 21.55 26.69 -10.46
C GLU A 5 22.93 27.35 -10.51
N CYS A 6 23.93 26.67 -11.08
CA CYS A 6 25.32 27.15 -11.03
C CYS A 6 26.00 27.32 -12.39
N GLY A 7 25.35 26.99 -13.49
CA GLY A 7 25.88 27.11 -14.85
C GLY A 7 26.93 26.07 -15.24
N ALA A 8 27.35 25.18 -14.34
CA ALA A 8 28.32 24.13 -14.63
C ALA A 8 27.75 23.02 -15.56
N ALA A 9 28.62 22.26 -16.22
CA ALA A 9 28.20 21.15 -17.05
C ALA A 9 27.64 20.00 -16.17
N MET A 10 26.49 19.45 -16.58
CA MET A 10 25.88 18.29 -15.93
C MET A 10 26.25 17.01 -16.68
N ARG A 11 26.54 15.95 -15.96
CA ARG A 11 26.74 14.60 -16.50
C ARG A 11 25.45 13.77 -16.44
N ARG A 12 25.27 12.87 -17.40
CA ARG A 12 24.20 11.88 -17.35
C ARG A 12 24.65 10.71 -16.48
N THR A 13 23.78 10.24 -15.59
CA THR A 13 24.05 9.15 -14.65
C THR A 13 22.76 8.38 -14.33
N ASP A 14 22.90 7.22 -13.72
CA ASP A 14 21.85 6.38 -13.15
C ASP A 14 22.11 6.06 -11.67
N GLU A 15 22.96 6.90 -11.02
CA GLU A 15 23.22 6.77 -9.59
C GLU A 15 21.93 6.81 -8.76
N PRO A 16 21.92 6.19 -7.56
CA PRO A 16 20.75 6.28 -6.68
C PRO A 16 20.37 7.73 -6.39
N ILE A 17 19.08 8.02 -6.49
CA ILE A 17 18.50 9.32 -6.14
C ILE A 17 17.84 9.17 -4.77
N THR A 18 18.32 9.91 -3.77
CA THR A 18 17.66 10.03 -2.47
C THR A 18 16.97 11.38 -2.40
N ASP A 19 15.68 11.37 -2.17
CA ASP A 19 14.86 12.58 -2.10
C ASP A 19 13.74 12.41 -1.06
N VAL A 20 13.14 13.51 -0.65
CA VAL A 20 12.01 13.51 0.30
C VAL A 20 10.71 13.26 -0.44
N TYR A 21 10.11 12.11 -0.17
CA TYR A 21 8.81 11.73 -0.69
C TYR A 21 7.83 11.49 0.47
N LYS A 22 6.71 12.21 0.49
CA LYS A 22 5.70 12.14 1.58
C LYS A 22 6.28 12.37 2.99
N ASN A 23 7.23 13.30 3.12
CA ASN A 23 7.97 13.65 4.33
C ASN A 23 8.95 12.57 4.84
N GLU A 24 9.32 11.62 4.01
CA GLU A 24 10.29 10.57 4.33
C GLU A 24 11.37 10.49 3.26
N GLU A 25 12.58 10.15 3.65
CA GLU A 25 13.66 9.90 2.71
C GLU A 25 13.41 8.59 1.96
N ILE A 26 13.34 8.66 0.64
CA ILE A 26 13.21 7.51 -0.24
C ILE A 26 14.40 7.50 -1.21
N THR A 27 15.04 6.34 -1.33
CA THR A 27 16.10 6.12 -2.31
C THR A 27 15.55 5.28 -3.45
N VAL A 28 15.72 5.78 -4.66
CA VAL A 28 15.31 5.12 -5.91
C VAL A 28 16.55 4.89 -6.77
N GLU A 29 16.68 3.69 -7.32
CA GLU A 29 17.81 3.28 -8.17
C GLU A 29 17.40 3.14 -9.64
N GLY A 30 18.38 3.24 -10.54
CA GLY A 30 18.21 2.91 -11.95
C GLY A 30 17.38 3.92 -12.75
N ILE A 31 17.22 5.16 -12.27
CA ILE A 31 16.56 6.22 -13.02
C ILE A 31 17.59 7.08 -13.74
N PRO A 32 17.62 7.12 -15.08
CA PRO A 32 18.53 7.97 -15.82
C PRO A 32 18.23 9.45 -15.56
N HIS A 33 19.22 10.21 -15.12
CA HIS A 33 19.08 11.62 -14.81
C HIS A 33 20.37 12.40 -15.10
N TYR A 34 20.31 13.71 -14.98
CA TYR A 34 21.49 14.58 -15.05
C TYR A 34 21.85 15.07 -13.65
N LYS A 35 23.13 14.97 -13.29
CA LYS A 35 23.66 15.42 -12.01
C LYS A 35 24.77 16.46 -12.23
N CYS A 36 24.73 17.49 -11.45
CA CYS A 36 25.75 18.52 -11.42
C CYS A 36 26.81 18.20 -10.36
N ASP A 37 28.05 17.96 -10.77
CA ASP A 37 29.12 17.64 -9.81
C ASP A 37 29.58 18.88 -9.02
N ALA A 38 29.21 20.10 -9.44
CA ALA A 38 29.59 21.33 -8.78
C ALA A 38 28.66 21.72 -7.63
N CYS A 39 27.35 21.54 -7.76
CA CYS A 39 26.36 21.93 -6.74
C CYS A 39 25.45 20.79 -6.28
N GLY A 40 25.55 19.58 -6.86
CA GLY A 40 24.75 18.43 -6.51
C GLY A 40 23.35 18.42 -7.14
N GLU A 41 22.95 19.46 -7.88
CA GLU A 41 21.63 19.57 -8.50
C GLU A 41 21.34 18.38 -9.42
N THR A 42 20.11 17.86 -9.35
CA THR A 42 19.63 16.74 -10.14
C THR A 42 18.47 17.16 -11.02
N VAL A 43 18.57 16.89 -12.33
CA VAL A 43 17.53 17.20 -13.32
C VAL A 43 17.09 15.94 -14.03
N MET A 44 15.78 15.73 -14.07
CA MET A 44 15.11 14.64 -14.78
C MET A 44 14.28 15.19 -15.94
N ASP A 45 14.23 14.48 -17.04
CA ASP A 45 13.23 14.73 -18.07
C ASP A 45 11.85 14.15 -17.62
N ALA A 46 10.79 14.46 -18.37
CA ALA A 46 9.43 14.07 -18.00
C ALA A 46 9.25 12.54 -17.89
N ASP A 47 9.93 11.75 -18.73
CA ASP A 47 9.87 10.29 -18.70
C ASP A 47 10.59 9.74 -17.46
N ALA A 48 11.79 10.23 -17.17
CA ALA A 48 12.55 9.87 -15.98
C ALA A 48 11.80 10.26 -14.69
N LEU A 49 11.19 11.44 -14.65
CA LEU A 49 10.37 11.89 -13.52
C LEU A 49 9.16 10.97 -13.27
N GLY A 50 8.48 10.54 -14.34
CA GLY A 50 7.38 9.58 -14.24
C GLY A 50 7.83 8.23 -13.69
N LYS A 51 8.99 7.74 -14.13
CA LYS A 51 9.60 6.49 -13.63
C LYS A 51 10.02 6.62 -12.16
N TRP A 52 10.64 7.76 -11.81
CA TRP A 52 11.01 8.06 -10.44
C TRP A 52 9.79 8.09 -9.51
N ALA A 53 8.72 8.76 -9.88
CA ALA A 53 7.50 8.83 -9.08
C ALA A 53 6.88 7.44 -8.85
N THR A 54 6.86 6.59 -9.88
CA THR A 54 6.38 5.21 -9.75
C THR A 54 7.26 4.39 -8.81
N ALA A 55 8.58 4.49 -8.95
CA ALA A 55 9.53 3.77 -8.12
C ALA A 55 9.52 4.29 -6.67
N ALA A 56 9.35 5.59 -6.45
CA ALA A 56 9.18 6.17 -5.12
C ALA A 56 7.89 5.68 -4.44
N ASP A 57 6.79 5.58 -5.18
CA ASP A 57 5.54 4.98 -4.69
C ASP A 57 5.73 3.52 -4.27
N GLU A 58 6.46 2.73 -5.03
CA GLU A 58 6.75 1.32 -4.71
C GLU A 58 7.66 1.20 -3.49
N ALA A 59 8.72 2.00 -3.41
CA ALA A 59 9.62 2.04 -2.27
C ALA A 59 8.88 2.43 -0.99
N TYR A 60 8.01 3.45 -1.05
CA TYR A 60 7.16 3.86 0.06
C TYR A 60 6.22 2.74 0.53
N ARG A 61 5.53 2.07 -0.42
CA ARG A 61 4.67 0.92 -0.07
C ARG A 61 5.45 -0.19 0.63
N LYS A 62 6.64 -0.48 0.14
CA LYS A 62 7.52 -1.51 0.73
C LYS A 62 7.97 -1.14 2.14
N GLN A 63 8.37 0.10 2.36
CA GLN A 63 8.81 0.62 3.66
C GLN A 63 7.70 0.54 4.71
N HIS A 64 6.45 0.81 4.33
CA HIS A 64 5.28 0.80 5.20
C HIS A 64 4.49 -0.52 5.21
N GLY A 65 4.95 -1.54 4.52
CA GLY A 65 4.23 -2.82 4.42
C GLY A 65 2.83 -2.68 3.80
N LEU A 66 2.66 -1.75 2.88
CA LEU A 66 1.38 -1.52 2.22
C LEU A 66 1.18 -2.49 1.05
N LEU A 67 -0.06 -2.90 0.84
CA LEU A 67 -0.44 -3.70 -0.31
C LEU A 67 -0.16 -2.96 -1.62
N THR A 68 0.36 -3.69 -2.59
CA THR A 68 0.52 -3.19 -3.96
C THR A 68 -0.82 -3.05 -4.66
N PRO A 69 -0.93 -2.25 -5.73
CA PRO A 69 -2.14 -2.13 -6.54
C PRO A 69 -2.69 -3.48 -7.02
N ALA A 70 -1.79 -4.38 -7.45
CA ALA A 70 -2.15 -5.71 -7.91
C ALA A 70 -2.69 -6.60 -6.78
N GLU A 71 -2.12 -6.50 -5.56
CA GLU A 71 -2.61 -7.24 -4.39
C GLU A 71 -3.99 -6.74 -3.94
N ILE A 72 -4.24 -5.44 -3.99
CA ILE A 72 -5.57 -4.87 -3.69
C ILE A 72 -6.61 -5.38 -4.68
N ALA A 73 -6.32 -5.33 -5.98
CA ALA A 73 -7.21 -5.85 -7.02
C ALA A 73 -7.45 -7.37 -6.88
N LYS A 74 -6.40 -8.13 -6.55
CA LYS A 74 -6.48 -9.57 -6.29
C LYS A 74 -7.36 -9.87 -5.09
N LEU A 75 -7.16 -9.16 -3.98
CA LEU A 75 -7.98 -9.30 -2.77
C LEU A 75 -9.46 -9.05 -3.09
N ARG A 76 -9.80 -7.92 -3.70
CA ARG A 76 -11.19 -7.62 -4.06
C ARG A 76 -11.83 -8.72 -4.92
N LYS A 77 -11.10 -9.16 -5.96
CA LYS A 77 -11.58 -10.22 -6.85
C LYS A 77 -11.76 -11.55 -6.12
N SER A 78 -10.87 -11.92 -5.21
CA SER A 78 -10.97 -13.14 -4.42
C SER A 78 -12.18 -13.15 -3.48
N LEU A 79 -12.64 -11.96 -3.05
CA LEU A 79 -13.85 -11.78 -2.26
C LEU A 79 -15.12 -11.69 -3.11
N GLY A 80 -15.01 -11.80 -4.44
CA GLY A 80 -16.14 -11.74 -5.37
C GLY A 80 -16.80 -10.34 -5.44
N MET A 81 -16.09 -9.27 -5.08
CA MET A 81 -16.67 -7.94 -4.97
C MET A 81 -16.41 -7.08 -6.20
N THR A 82 -17.40 -6.28 -6.56
CA THR A 82 -17.22 -5.13 -7.45
C THR A 82 -16.43 -4.02 -6.76
N GLN A 83 -15.89 -3.06 -7.51
CA GLN A 83 -15.21 -1.90 -6.90
C GLN A 83 -16.17 -1.08 -6.02
N ALA A 84 -17.42 -0.97 -6.38
CA ALA A 84 -18.43 -0.25 -5.61
C ALA A 84 -18.70 -0.91 -4.24
N GLU A 85 -18.88 -2.23 -4.21
CA GLU A 85 -19.07 -2.98 -2.97
C GLU A 85 -17.84 -2.91 -2.07
N PHE A 86 -16.65 -3.05 -2.66
CA PHE A 86 -15.39 -2.98 -1.93
C PHE A 86 -15.18 -1.61 -1.29
N GLN A 87 -15.48 -0.53 -2.00
CA GLN A 87 -15.44 0.83 -1.47
C GLN A 87 -16.42 1.03 -0.32
N LYS A 88 -17.64 0.50 -0.48
CA LYS A 88 -18.68 0.59 0.53
C LYS A 88 -18.24 -0.07 1.84
N ILE A 89 -17.75 -1.30 1.77
CA ILE A 89 -17.25 -2.06 2.93
C ILE A 89 -16.07 -1.38 3.61
N LEU A 90 -15.17 -0.76 2.85
CA LEU A 90 -14.03 -0.02 3.38
C LEU A 90 -14.38 1.38 3.88
N GLY A 91 -15.64 1.82 3.74
CA GLY A 91 -16.08 3.16 4.13
C GLY A 91 -15.44 4.29 3.32
N VAL A 92 -15.06 4.03 2.07
CA VAL A 92 -14.40 5.01 1.21
C VAL A 92 -15.28 5.41 0.02
N LYS A 93 -15.11 6.65 -0.45
CA LYS A 93 -15.91 7.18 -1.56
C LYS A 93 -15.39 6.68 -2.91
N SER A 94 -16.29 6.59 -3.91
CA SER A 94 -15.93 6.38 -5.30
C SER A 94 -15.15 7.60 -5.85
N PRO A 95 -14.10 7.40 -6.69
CA PRO A 95 -13.55 6.16 -7.23
C PRO A 95 -12.27 5.67 -6.51
N THR A 96 -12.24 5.65 -5.19
CA THR A 96 -11.02 5.41 -4.40
C THR A 96 -10.40 4.02 -4.68
N ALA A 97 -11.21 2.95 -4.74
CA ALA A 97 -10.67 1.61 -5.00
C ALA A 97 -10.02 1.51 -6.38
N SER A 98 -10.64 2.11 -7.40
CA SER A 98 -10.06 2.17 -8.74
C SER A 98 -8.70 2.86 -8.75
N ARG A 99 -8.56 3.98 -8.03
CA ARG A 99 -7.29 4.71 -7.91
C ARG A 99 -6.21 3.90 -7.19
N TRP A 100 -6.57 3.12 -6.19
CA TRP A 100 -5.64 2.22 -5.51
C TRP A 100 -5.18 1.08 -6.42
N GLU A 101 -6.13 0.46 -7.16
CA GLU A 101 -5.85 -0.65 -8.07
C GLU A 101 -5.05 -0.25 -9.32
N THR A 102 -5.14 1.01 -9.72
CA THR A 102 -4.32 1.58 -10.81
C THR A 102 -2.99 2.16 -10.33
N GLY A 103 -2.79 2.28 -9.02
CA GLY A 103 -1.61 2.92 -8.44
C GLY A 103 -1.64 4.45 -8.46
N ALA A 104 -2.72 5.07 -8.94
CA ALA A 104 -2.84 6.53 -9.00
C ALA A 104 -2.81 7.21 -7.62
N VAL A 105 -3.16 6.48 -6.56
CA VAL A 105 -3.13 6.95 -5.18
C VAL A 105 -2.70 5.79 -4.28
N ILE A 106 -1.86 6.06 -3.29
CA ILE A 106 -1.53 5.11 -2.24
C ILE A 106 -2.66 5.08 -1.20
N GLN A 107 -3.04 3.90 -0.75
CA GLN A 107 -4.03 3.72 0.31
C GLN A 107 -3.50 4.23 1.66
N THR A 108 -4.41 4.66 2.52
CA THR A 108 -4.06 4.99 3.92
C THR A 108 -3.68 3.73 4.69
N GLU A 109 -2.87 3.88 5.73
CA GLU A 109 -2.50 2.75 6.60
C GLU A 109 -3.75 2.08 7.22
N THR A 110 -4.76 2.85 7.61
CA THR A 110 -6.00 2.31 8.17
C THR A 110 -6.72 1.43 7.16
N ALA A 111 -6.88 1.89 5.92
CA ALA A 111 -7.47 1.09 4.86
C ALA A 111 -6.63 -0.15 4.56
N ASN A 112 -5.30 -0.02 4.56
CA ASN A 112 -4.40 -1.15 4.36
C ASN A 112 -4.56 -2.20 5.47
N LYS A 113 -4.56 -1.79 6.74
CA LYS A 113 -4.76 -2.69 7.88
C LYS A 113 -6.09 -3.44 7.77
N LEU A 114 -7.16 -2.74 7.39
CA LEU A 114 -8.47 -3.37 7.21
C LEU A 114 -8.46 -4.37 6.04
N MET A 115 -7.85 -4.04 4.90
CA MET A 115 -7.69 -4.96 3.78
C MET A 115 -6.87 -6.20 4.15
N VAL A 116 -5.81 -6.04 4.95
CA VAL A 116 -5.01 -7.17 5.45
C VAL A 116 -5.84 -8.05 6.40
N LEU A 117 -6.67 -7.47 7.27
CA LEU A 117 -7.61 -8.23 8.11
C LEU A 117 -8.62 -8.99 7.26
N MET A 118 -9.23 -8.36 6.26
CA MET A 118 -10.17 -9.01 5.33
C MET A 118 -9.53 -10.20 4.59
N ARG A 119 -8.23 -10.11 4.28
CA ARG A 119 -7.46 -11.18 3.63
C ARG A 119 -7.21 -12.35 4.57
N ASN A 120 -6.86 -12.07 5.83
CA ASN A 120 -6.37 -13.07 6.76
C ASN A 120 -7.46 -13.66 7.65
N VAL A 121 -8.58 -12.96 7.82
CA VAL A 121 -9.68 -13.32 8.73
C VAL A 121 -11.02 -13.25 7.99
N PRO A 122 -11.46 -14.35 7.37
CA PRO A 122 -12.66 -14.35 6.50
C PRO A 122 -13.93 -13.81 7.18
N CYS A 123 -14.14 -14.07 8.46
CA CYS A 123 -15.32 -13.61 9.19
C CYS A 123 -15.39 -12.07 9.32
N VAL A 124 -14.27 -11.36 9.21
CA VAL A 124 -14.26 -9.88 9.17
C VAL A 124 -15.06 -9.35 7.98
N VAL A 125 -15.00 -10.04 6.84
CA VAL A 125 -15.74 -9.65 5.64
C VAL A 125 -17.25 -9.79 5.85
N ASP A 126 -17.68 -10.87 6.51
CA ASP A 126 -19.10 -11.12 6.80
C ASP A 126 -19.64 -10.09 7.80
N GLU A 127 -18.86 -9.75 8.83
CA GLU A 127 -19.22 -8.71 9.79
C GLU A 127 -19.32 -7.32 9.12
N LEU A 128 -18.36 -6.97 8.28
CA LEU A 128 -18.39 -5.69 7.55
C LEU A 128 -19.60 -5.61 6.60
N LYS A 129 -19.97 -6.72 5.95
CA LYS A 129 -21.17 -6.80 5.12
C LYS A 129 -22.43 -6.63 5.96
N ALA A 130 -22.50 -7.26 7.13
CA ALA A 130 -23.64 -7.13 8.03
C ALA A 130 -23.81 -5.71 8.57
N MET A 131 -22.70 -5.00 8.83
CA MET A 131 -22.74 -3.58 9.23
C MET A 131 -23.33 -2.66 8.17
N GLU A 132 -23.12 -2.99 6.88
CA GLU A 132 -23.66 -2.22 5.76
C GLU A 132 -25.14 -2.51 5.47
N GLU A 133 -25.65 -3.66 5.89
CA GLU A 133 -27.08 -4.00 5.87
C GLU A 133 -27.76 -3.37 7.09
N ILE A 134 -28.23 -2.14 6.94
CA ILE A 134 -28.83 -1.32 8.01
C ILE A 134 -29.80 -2.13 8.88
N GLY A 135 -29.49 -2.28 10.16
CA GLY A 135 -30.40 -2.78 11.20
C GLY A 135 -30.35 -4.29 11.50
N ARG A 136 -29.47 -5.07 10.88
CA ARG A 136 -29.19 -6.44 11.33
C ARG A 136 -28.10 -6.42 12.38
N PRO A 137 -28.34 -7.00 13.59
CA PRO A 137 -27.23 -7.31 14.47
C PRO A 137 -26.33 -8.31 13.72
N ALA A 138 -25.03 -8.01 13.67
CA ALA A 138 -24.04 -8.94 13.13
C ALA A 138 -24.27 -10.29 13.82
N ALA A 139 -24.48 -11.34 13.04
CA ALA A 139 -24.43 -12.68 13.58
C ALA A 139 -22.99 -12.86 14.05
N GLY A 140 -22.75 -12.79 15.36
CA GLY A 140 -21.42 -12.73 15.95
C GLY A 140 -20.50 -13.74 15.30
N CYS A 141 -19.27 -13.34 15.10
CA CYS A 141 -18.23 -14.17 14.54
C CYS A 141 -18.07 -15.41 15.44
N ILE A 142 -18.83 -16.47 15.18
CA ILE A 142 -18.71 -17.71 15.91
C ILE A 142 -17.40 -18.34 15.45
N VAL A 143 -16.33 -18.07 16.18
CA VAL A 143 -15.12 -18.86 16.09
C VAL A 143 -15.48 -20.26 16.58
N ARG A 144 -15.88 -21.14 15.65
CA ARG A 144 -16.01 -22.57 16.00
C ARG A 144 -14.65 -23.00 16.56
N SER A 145 -14.67 -23.59 17.74
CA SER A 145 -13.51 -24.13 18.44
C SER A 145 -12.69 -25.03 17.49
N GLY A 146 -11.70 -24.44 16.88
CA GLY A 146 -10.70 -25.10 16.07
C GLY A 146 -9.35 -24.51 16.48
N SER A 147 -8.38 -25.37 16.71
CA SER A 147 -7.02 -24.95 17.03
C SER A 147 -6.48 -24.05 15.90
N TRP A 148 -6.36 -22.77 16.17
CA TRP A 148 -5.66 -21.83 15.29
C TRP A 148 -4.17 -22.00 15.51
N THR A 149 -3.50 -22.60 14.57
CA THR A 149 -2.05 -22.43 14.42
C THR A 149 -1.82 -21.14 13.64
N ILE A 150 -1.35 -20.12 14.34
CA ILE A 150 -0.81 -18.93 13.68
C ILE A 150 0.49 -19.40 13.02
N PRO A 151 0.61 -19.37 11.67
CA PRO A 151 1.90 -19.65 11.07
C PRO A 151 2.89 -18.63 11.63
N SER A 152 4.02 -19.12 12.15
CA SER A 152 5.11 -18.33 12.69
C SER A 152 5.51 -17.28 11.67
N ASN A 153 5.05 -16.06 11.86
CA ASN A 153 5.47 -14.92 11.08
C ASN A 153 6.42 -14.05 11.91
N GLN A 154 7.10 -13.17 11.26
CA GLN A 154 8.25 -12.36 11.67
C GLN A 154 8.14 -11.58 13.00
N TYR A 155 7.06 -11.73 13.77
CA TYR A 155 6.82 -10.98 15.01
C TYR A 155 6.93 -11.81 16.30
N GLY A 156 7.33 -13.10 16.22
CA GLY A 156 7.70 -13.90 17.39
C GLY A 156 6.64 -14.03 18.49
N ILE A 157 5.34 -13.93 18.16
CA ILE A 157 4.27 -14.08 19.13
C ILE A 157 3.74 -15.52 19.03
N GLU A 158 4.22 -16.40 19.89
CA GLU A 158 3.59 -17.67 20.19
C GLU A 158 2.55 -17.44 21.29
N GLY A 159 1.27 -17.58 20.94
CA GLY A 159 0.18 -17.47 21.89
C GLY A 159 -0.98 -18.38 21.50
N SER A 160 -1.28 -19.39 22.33
CA SER A 160 -2.53 -20.13 22.25
C SER A 160 -3.56 -19.46 23.15
N VAL A 161 -4.63 -18.89 22.58
CA VAL A 161 -5.75 -18.36 23.35
C VAL A 161 -6.80 -19.48 23.48
N ARG A 162 -7.05 -19.93 24.71
CA ARG A 162 -8.18 -20.80 25.04
C ARG A 162 -9.33 -19.93 25.53
N TYR A 163 -10.46 -19.99 24.86
CA TYR A 163 -11.70 -19.42 25.38
C TYR A 163 -12.42 -20.51 26.20
N VAL A 164 -12.79 -20.17 27.42
CA VAL A 164 -13.65 -21.00 28.26
C VAL A 164 -15.07 -20.53 28.02
N GLU A 165 -15.96 -21.45 27.61
CA GLU A 165 -17.40 -21.19 27.55
C GLU A 165 -17.93 -20.94 28.98
N GLN A 166 -18.69 -19.84 29.15
CA GLN A 166 -19.59 -19.64 30.27
C GLN A 166 -21.02 -19.94 29.85
#